data_c9f05da45e749afd147270d9dea04556
#
_entry.id   c9f05da45e749afd147270d9dea04556
#
_cell.length_a   1.000
_cell.length_b   1.000
_cell.length_c   1.000
_cell.angle_alpha   90.00
_cell.angle_beta   90.00
_cell.angle_gamma   90.00
#
_symmetry.space_group_name_H-M   'P 1'
#
loop_
_entity.id
_entity.type
_entity.pdbx_description
1 polymer ?
#
loop_
_entity_poly.entity_id
_entity_poly.type
_entity_poly.pdbx_seq_one_letter_code
_entity_poly.pdbx_strand_id
1 'polypeptide(L)'
;MCIRDRLLARVGLAEKANAYPAQLSGGQKQRIAIVRSLCMHPDVMLFDEPTSALDPEMVGEVLSVMRDLAHEGMTMVVVTHEMGFAREVGTRVLFVDEGRIKEENTPEEFFDHPKNARLQEFLSKVI
;
A
#
# COMPACT_ATOMS: atom_id res chain seq x y z
N MET A 1 -15.31 -12.06 -20.53
CA MET A 1 -14.07 -11.40 -20.10
C MET A 1 -13.32 -12.30 -19.13
N CYS A 2 -12.07 -12.60 -19.40
CA CYS A 2 -11.28 -13.43 -18.51
C CYS A 2 -10.86 -12.64 -17.25
N ILE A 3 -10.45 -13.35 -16.21
CA ILE A 3 -10.08 -12.73 -14.94
C ILE A 3 -8.92 -11.74 -15.12
N ARG A 4 -7.94 -12.08 -15.97
CA ARG A 4 -6.82 -11.20 -16.28
C ARG A 4 -7.30 -9.84 -16.78
N ASP A 5 -8.14 -9.85 -17.79
CA ASP A 5 -8.60 -8.61 -18.43
C ASP A 5 -9.44 -7.77 -17.49
N ARG A 6 -10.27 -8.41 -16.70
CA ARG A 6 -11.11 -7.74 -15.71
C ARG A 6 -10.25 -7.04 -14.63
N LEU A 7 -9.23 -7.74 -14.14
CA LEU A 7 -8.35 -7.18 -13.11
C LEU A 7 -7.44 -6.09 -13.66
N LEU A 8 -6.97 -6.23 -14.90
CA LEU A 8 -6.19 -5.17 -15.54
C LEU A 8 -7.02 -3.90 -15.74
N ALA A 9 -8.28 -4.06 -16.15
CA ALA A 9 -9.19 -2.92 -16.28
C ALA A 9 -9.40 -2.22 -14.93
N ARG A 10 -9.48 -2.99 -13.87
CA ARG A 10 -9.68 -2.48 -12.50
C ARG A 10 -8.54 -1.56 -12.05
N VAL A 11 -7.31 -1.83 -12.47
CA VAL A 11 -6.14 -0.99 -12.13
C VAL A 11 -5.78 0.00 -13.24
N GLY A 12 -6.65 0.15 -14.25
CA GLY A 12 -6.46 1.12 -15.33
C GLY A 12 -5.44 0.71 -16.38
N LEU A 13 -5.18 -0.58 -16.54
CA LEU A 13 -4.17 -1.11 -17.45
C LEU A 13 -4.72 -2.08 -18.50
N ALA A 14 -6.00 -1.95 -18.85
CA ALA A 14 -6.62 -2.84 -19.84
C ALA A 14 -5.86 -2.87 -21.17
N GLU A 15 -5.36 -1.72 -21.62
CA GLU A 15 -4.62 -1.59 -22.89
C GLU A 15 -3.22 -2.20 -22.82
N LYS A 16 -2.76 -2.58 -21.65
CA LYS A 16 -1.42 -3.17 -21.44
C LYS A 16 -1.45 -4.70 -21.36
N ALA A 17 -2.58 -5.33 -21.66
CA ALA A 17 -2.74 -6.79 -21.53
C ALA A 17 -1.71 -7.58 -22.33
N ASN A 18 -1.24 -7.06 -23.45
CA ASN A 18 -0.26 -7.72 -24.31
C ASN A 18 1.12 -7.06 -24.29
N ALA A 19 1.35 -6.13 -23.36
CA ALA A 19 2.65 -5.45 -23.24
C ALA A 19 3.66 -6.35 -22.53
N TYR A 20 4.93 -6.19 -22.87
CA TYR A 20 6.03 -6.84 -22.17
C TYR A 20 6.46 -5.99 -20.96
N PRO A 21 7.02 -6.61 -19.90
CA PRO A 21 7.44 -5.84 -18.71
C PRO A 21 8.36 -4.67 -19.02
N ALA A 22 9.25 -4.80 -20.00
CA ALA A 22 10.16 -3.72 -20.38
C ALA A 22 9.45 -2.47 -20.92
N GLN A 23 8.20 -2.61 -21.33
CA GLN A 23 7.39 -1.52 -21.90
C GLN A 23 6.57 -0.79 -20.84
N LEU A 24 6.72 -1.17 -19.57
CA LEU A 24 5.90 -0.67 -18.48
C LEU A 24 6.70 0.25 -17.57
N SER A 25 6.04 1.29 -17.04
CA SER A 25 6.61 2.13 -15.98
C SER A 25 6.71 1.35 -14.66
N GLY A 26 7.47 1.89 -13.70
CA GLY A 26 7.55 1.29 -12.37
C GLY A 26 6.20 1.17 -11.68
N GLY A 27 5.38 2.22 -11.76
CA GLY A 27 4.04 2.22 -11.19
C GLY A 27 3.11 1.21 -11.87
N GLN A 28 3.21 1.08 -13.20
CA GLN A 28 2.44 0.10 -13.95
C GLN A 28 2.84 -1.32 -13.56
N LYS A 29 4.15 -1.60 -13.44
CA LYS A 29 4.65 -2.90 -12.97
C LYS A 29 4.12 -3.23 -11.58
N GLN A 30 4.10 -2.25 -10.68
CA GLN A 30 3.63 -2.45 -9.33
C GLN A 30 2.13 -2.75 -9.29
N ARG A 31 1.33 -2.05 -10.08
CA ARG A 31 -0.10 -2.34 -10.19
C ARG A 31 -0.36 -3.74 -10.75
N ILE A 32 0.45 -4.18 -11.70
CA ILE A 32 0.35 -5.53 -12.25
C ILE A 32 0.75 -6.58 -11.21
N ALA A 33 1.75 -6.31 -10.38
CA ALA A 33 2.10 -7.20 -9.28
C ALA A 33 0.93 -7.39 -8.31
N ILE A 34 0.19 -6.32 -8.02
CA ILE A 34 -1.02 -6.39 -7.20
C ILE A 34 -2.09 -7.25 -7.89
N VAL A 35 -2.32 -7.04 -9.17
CA VAL A 35 -3.27 -7.83 -9.97
C VAL A 35 -2.91 -9.31 -9.95
N ARG A 36 -1.63 -9.62 -10.12
CA ARG A 36 -1.15 -11.01 -10.07
C ARG A 36 -1.49 -11.68 -8.75
N SER A 37 -1.31 -10.95 -7.66
CA SER A 37 -1.65 -11.46 -6.33
C SER A 37 -3.16 -11.66 -6.18
N LEU A 38 -3.96 -10.75 -6.69
CA LEU A 38 -5.43 -10.83 -6.65
C LEU A 38 -5.97 -12.03 -7.43
N CYS A 39 -5.26 -12.49 -8.47
CA CYS A 39 -5.67 -13.66 -9.24
C CYS A 39 -5.73 -14.94 -8.40
N MET A 40 -5.05 -14.97 -7.26
CA MET A 40 -5.05 -16.10 -6.35
C MET A 40 -6.24 -16.09 -5.37
N HIS A 41 -7.08 -15.08 -5.42
CA HIS A 41 -8.18 -14.85 -4.48
C HIS A 41 -7.72 -14.93 -3.02
N PRO A 42 -6.74 -14.10 -2.61
CA PRO A 42 -6.16 -14.21 -1.28
C PRO A 42 -7.11 -13.73 -0.19
N ASP A 43 -7.00 -14.34 0.99
CA ASP A 43 -7.69 -13.84 2.18
C ASP A 43 -6.98 -12.65 2.79
N VAL A 44 -5.64 -12.62 2.68
CA VAL A 44 -4.78 -11.55 3.18
C VAL A 44 -3.75 -11.20 2.13
N MET A 45 -3.54 -9.90 1.90
CA MET A 45 -2.47 -9.41 1.04
C MET A 45 -1.39 -8.74 1.88
N LEU A 46 -0.13 -9.02 1.54
CA LEU A 46 1.02 -8.45 2.21
C LEU A 46 1.73 -7.48 1.27
N PHE A 47 1.96 -6.26 1.73
CA PHE A 47 2.69 -5.23 0.97
C PHE A 47 3.92 -4.81 1.76
N ASP A 48 5.08 -4.96 1.15
CA ASP A 48 6.34 -4.54 1.78
C ASP A 48 6.90 -3.34 1.01
N GLU A 49 6.68 -2.15 1.54
CA GLU A 49 7.11 -0.88 0.96
C GLU A 49 6.76 -0.76 -0.53
N PRO A 50 5.48 -0.85 -0.91
CA PRO A 50 5.07 -0.94 -2.31
C PRO A 50 5.40 0.29 -3.15
N THR A 51 5.70 1.42 -2.52
CA THR A 51 5.98 2.68 -3.22
C THR A 51 7.43 3.16 -3.09
N SER A 52 8.29 2.44 -2.37
CA SER A 52 9.63 2.91 -2.02
C SER A 52 10.55 3.14 -3.23
N ALA A 53 10.37 2.38 -4.29
CA ALA A 53 11.21 2.47 -5.49
C ALA A 53 10.55 3.27 -6.63
N LEU A 54 9.47 3.99 -6.35
CA LEU A 54 8.71 4.72 -7.35
C LEU A 54 8.96 6.22 -7.29
N ASP A 55 8.88 6.87 -8.46
CA ASP A 55 8.84 8.32 -8.54
C ASP A 55 7.56 8.85 -7.87
N PRO A 56 7.60 10.06 -7.30
CA PRO A 56 6.41 10.65 -6.64
C PRO A 56 5.15 10.65 -7.50
N GLU A 57 5.29 10.81 -8.81
CA GLU A 57 4.16 10.80 -9.73
C GLU A 57 3.46 9.45 -9.80
N MET A 58 4.21 8.36 -9.60
CA MET A 58 3.68 7.00 -9.66
C MET A 58 3.11 6.51 -8.33
N VAL A 59 3.56 7.11 -7.22
CA VAL A 59 3.13 6.70 -5.88
C VAL A 59 1.63 6.81 -5.72
N GLY A 60 1.04 7.92 -6.15
CA GLY A 60 -0.40 8.17 -6.02
C GLY A 60 -1.25 7.10 -6.71
N GLU A 61 -0.82 6.63 -7.88
CA GLU A 61 -1.56 5.61 -8.63
C GLU A 61 -1.59 4.27 -7.90
N VAL A 62 -0.46 3.87 -7.32
CA VAL A 62 -0.37 2.62 -6.56
C VAL A 62 -1.16 2.71 -5.27
N LEU A 63 -1.04 3.82 -4.53
CA LEU A 63 -1.79 4.03 -3.30
C LEU A 63 -3.29 4.07 -3.55
N SER A 64 -3.72 4.61 -4.70
CA SER A 64 -5.13 4.63 -5.08
C SER A 64 -5.69 3.22 -5.23
N VAL A 65 -4.95 2.32 -5.88
CA VAL A 65 -5.34 0.91 -6.01
C VAL A 65 -5.45 0.25 -4.65
N MET A 66 -4.48 0.47 -3.78
CA MET A 66 -4.48 -0.08 -2.43
C MET A 66 -5.63 0.47 -1.58
N ARG A 67 -5.94 1.74 -1.74
CA ARG A 67 -7.07 2.39 -1.06
C ARG A 67 -8.39 1.75 -1.47
N ASP A 68 -8.57 1.51 -2.77
CA ASP A 68 -9.78 0.86 -3.27
C ASP A 68 -9.93 -0.55 -2.70
N LEU A 69 -8.84 -1.32 -2.63
CA LEU A 69 -8.86 -2.66 -2.04
C LEU A 69 -9.26 -2.61 -0.56
N ALA A 70 -8.74 -1.65 0.18
CA ALA A 70 -9.08 -1.47 1.59
C ALA A 70 -10.56 -1.16 1.78
N HIS A 71 -11.11 -0.29 0.95
CA HIS A 71 -12.53 0.09 1.00
C HIS A 71 -13.44 -1.08 0.65
N GLU A 72 -12.97 -2.04 -0.13
CA GLU A 72 -13.72 -3.25 -0.47
C GLU A 72 -13.64 -4.32 0.62
N GLY A 73 -12.93 -4.07 1.70
CA GLY A 73 -12.84 -4.99 2.83
C GLY A 73 -11.69 -5.99 2.74
N MET A 74 -10.74 -5.82 1.81
CA MET A 74 -9.58 -6.69 1.72
C MET A 74 -8.72 -6.55 2.97
N THR A 75 -8.39 -7.68 3.61
CA THR A 75 -7.46 -7.69 4.73
C THR A 75 -6.04 -7.53 4.20
N MET A 76 -5.33 -6.51 4.68
CA MET A 76 -3.99 -6.20 4.22
C MET A 76 -3.07 -5.89 5.38
N VAL A 77 -1.81 -6.35 5.26
CA VAL A 77 -0.73 -5.91 6.14
C VAL A 77 0.23 -5.11 5.26
N VAL A 78 0.45 -3.86 5.60
CA VAL A 78 1.22 -2.92 4.77
C VAL A 78 2.37 -2.35 5.57
N VAL A 79 3.59 -2.57 5.08
CA VAL A 79 4.79 -1.87 5.60
C VAL A 79 5.02 -0.68 4.69
N THR A 80 4.98 0.52 5.23
CA THR A 80 5.04 1.73 4.41
C THR A 80 5.63 2.92 5.19
N HIS A 81 6.21 3.86 4.45
CA HIS A 81 6.60 5.17 4.93
C HIS A 81 5.58 6.25 4.54
N GLU A 82 4.48 5.84 3.87
CA GLU A 82 3.43 6.76 3.44
C GLU A 82 2.47 7.02 4.62
N MET A 83 2.78 8.01 5.43
CA MET A 83 2.03 8.28 6.66
C MET A 83 0.61 8.74 6.39
N GLY A 84 0.40 9.55 5.35
CA GLY A 84 -0.94 9.98 4.96
C GLY A 84 -1.85 8.81 4.59
N PHE A 85 -1.31 7.86 3.84
CA PHE A 85 -2.03 6.64 3.47
C PHE A 85 -2.36 5.79 4.71
N ALA A 86 -1.37 5.59 5.58
CA ALA A 86 -1.56 4.82 6.81
C ALA A 86 -2.65 5.44 7.69
N ARG A 87 -2.66 6.77 7.81
CA ARG A 87 -3.66 7.49 8.59
C ARG A 87 -5.06 7.37 7.98
N GLU A 88 -5.17 7.50 6.66
CA GLU A 88 -6.45 7.50 5.96
C GLU A 88 -7.11 6.11 5.92
N VAL A 89 -6.32 5.08 5.68
CA VAL A 89 -6.82 3.75 5.30
C VAL A 89 -6.64 2.71 6.40
N GLY A 90 -5.65 2.89 7.28
CA GLY A 90 -5.35 1.93 8.32
C GLY A 90 -6.50 1.78 9.32
N THR A 91 -6.70 0.56 9.81
CA THR A 91 -7.59 0.30 10.93
C THR A 91 -6.80 0.12 12.21
N ARG A 92 -5.56 -0.32 12.09
CA ARG A 92 -4.58 -0.45 13.16
C ARG A 92 -3.22 -0.08 12.63
N VAL A 93 -2.46 0.67 13.41
CA VAL A 93 -1.11 1.10 13.04
C VAL A 93 -0.13 0.63 14.10
N LEU A 94 0.98 0.05 13.63
CA LEU A 94 2.03 -0.46 14.48
C LEU A 94 3.34 0.25 14.17
N PHE A 95 4.04 0.68 15.22
CA PHE A 95 5.38 1.24 15.07
C PHE A 95 6.41 0.17 15.43
N VAL A 96 7.22 -0.20 14.45
CA VAL A 96 8.28 -1.21 14.63
C VAL A 96 9.62 -0.50 14.64
N ASP A 97 10.40 -0.72 15.70
CA ASP A 97 11.73 -0.15 15.87
C ASP A 97 12.60 -1.15 16.61
N GLU A 98 13.85 -1.29 16.21
CA GLU A 98 14.79 -2.24 16.79
C GLU A 98 14.24 -3.68 16.86
N GLY A 99 13.51 -4.09 15.83
CA GLY A 99 12.95 -5.43 15.75
C GLY A 99 11.80 -5.71 16.69
N ARG A 100 11.20 -4.68 17.28
CA ARG A 100 10.10 -4.81 18.23
C ARG A 100 8.94 -3.88 17.87
N ILE A 101 7.73 -4.28 18.23
CA ILE A 101 6.56 -3.42 18.16
C ILE A 101 6.58 -2.51 19.38
N LYS A 102 6.84 -1.22 19.13
CA LYS A 102 6.97 -0.22 20.20
C LYS A 102 5.65 0.44 20.58
N GLU A 103 4.75 0.55 19.62
CA GLU A 103 3.41 1.10 19.86
C GLU A 103 2.44 0.54 18.82
N GLU A 104 1.19 0.35 19.26
CA GLU A 104 0.10 -0.13 18.42
C GLU A 104 -1.18 0.59 18.86
N ASN A 105 -1.88 1.20 17.88
CA ASN A 105 -3.12 1.90 18.20
C ASN A 105 -3.95 2.14 16.92
N THR A 106 -5.13 2.74 17.09
CA THR A 106 -5.90 3.25 15.95
C THR A 106 -5.12 4.36 15.27
N PRO A 107 -5.36 4.64 13.99
CA PRO A 107 -4.65 5.74 13.30
C PRO A 107 -4.76 7.07 14.03
N GLU A 108 -5.94 7.42 14.51
CA GLU A 108 -6.14 8.68 15.21
C GLU A 108 -5.24 8.81 16.43
N GLU A 109 -5.27 7.81 17.32
CA GLU A 109 -4.44 7.83 18.53
C GLU A 109 -2.95 7.74 18.21
N PHE A 110 -2.61 6.94 17.22
CA PHE A 110 -1.20 6.74 16.83
C PHE A 110 -0.57 8.05 16.34
N PHE A 111 -1.25 8.78 15.47
CA PHE A 111 -0.70 9.99 14.84
C PHE A 111 -0.92 11.25 15.66
N ASP A 112 -2.06 11.37 16.33
CA ASP A 112 -2.40 12.58 17.08
C ASP A 112 -1.91 12.55 18.53
N HIS A 113 -1.84 11.36 19.12
CA HIS A 113 -1.46 11.19 20.52
C HIS A 113 -0.43 10.07 20.71
N PRO A 114 0.72 10.12 20.01
CA PRO A 114 1.75 9.08 20.16
C PRO A 114 2.31 9.07 21.58
N LYS A 115 2.45 7.90 22.18
CA LYS A 115 2.89 7.73 23.55
C LYS A 115 4.37 7.40 23.68
N ASN A 116 4.91 6.62 22.73
CA ASN A 116 6.32 6.23 22.74
C ASN A 116 7.20 7.40 22.29
N ALA A 117 8.26 7.69 23.04
CA ALA A 117 9.15 8.81 22.75
C ALA A 117 9.83 8.68 21.39
N ARG A 118 10.25 7.47 20.99
CA ARG A 118 10.88 7.22 19.70
C ARG A 118 9.89 7.46 18.55
N LEU A 119 8.62 7.06 18.74
CA LEU A 119 7.57 7.33 17.77
C LEU A 119 7.32 8.83 17.63
N GLN A 120 7.27 9.56 18.74
CA GLN A 120 7.12 11.03 18.71
C GLN A 120 8.23 11.69 17.91
N GLU A 121 9.47 11.25 18.12
CA GLU A 121 10.63 11.73 17.37
C GLU A 121 10.49 11.41 15.88
N PHE A 122 10.14 10.17 15.55
CA PHE A 122 9.97 9.73 14.16
C PHE A 122 8.90 10.55 13.45
N LEU A 123 7.72 10.71 14.06
CA LEU A 123 6.63 11.46 13.45
C LEU A 123 6.96 12.94 13.27
N SER A 124 7.73 13.52 14.19
CA SER A 124 8.14 14.92 14.05
C SER A 124 9.02 15.17 12.82
N LYS A 125 9.69 14.14 12.32
CA LYS A 125 10.59 14.23 11.16
C LYS A 125 9.91 13.92 9.83
N VAL A 126 8.86 13.11 9.83
CA VAL A 126 8.23 12.62 8.59
C VAL A 126 6.89 13.26 8.28
N ILE A 127 6.34 14.05 9.19
CA ILE A 127 5.07 14.76 8.99
C ILE A 127 5.29 16.26 8.88
#